data_fd27c1495e71ad9da701c02b2a21c692
#
_entry.id   fd27c1495e71ad9da701c02b2a21c692
#
_cell.length_a   1.000
_cell.length_b   1.000
_cell.length_c   1.000
_cell.angle_alpha   90.00
_cell.angle_beta   90.00
_cell.angle_gamma   90.00
#
_symmetry.space_group_name_H-M   'P 1'
#
loop_
_entity.id
_entity.type
_entity.pdbx_description
1 polymer ?
#
loop_
_entity_poly.entity_id
_entity_poly.type
_entity_poly.pdbx_seq_one_letter_code
_entity_poly.pdbx_strand_id
1 'polypeptide(L)'
;MEKEITELKKYLETVASFSLPQYKELPGVELYMEQVLKYINGTLDSLTLDQENMLTSFMVNNYVKAKMIDLPVKKKYSKDQIGYLMAICLMKSTISMADMSLLLELDSCVSVDKGRLYAFWASMESSILNETAKKTISRIENFTKSNASEKGKKGKNHEEDVRASLGLIALRLAIQSQANKLISDSIIAALRADMHGDEKKKKAVEAEQKEANHRAERDAKKEAKRLAAEKEAKAKKEKKETPVKKGDKK
;
A
#
# COMPACT_ATOMS: atom_id res chain seq x y z
N MET A 1 -9.10 -23.59 -33.58
CA MET A 1 -7.75 -23.15 -33.18
C MET A 1 -7.36 -21.81 -33.82
N GLU A 2 -7.47 -21.57 -35.11
CA GLU A 2 -7.11 -20.26 -35.73
C GLU A 2 -7.95 -19.10 -35.19
N LYS A 3 -9.25 -19.32 -34.97
CA LYS A 3 -10.16 -18.32 -34.42
C LYS A 3 -9.73 -17.92 -32.98
N GLU A 4 -9.46 -18.90 -32.14
CA GLU A 4 -9.05 -18.70 -30.73
C GLU A 4 -7.70 -17.95 -30.64
N ILE A 5 -6.77 -18.26 -31.56
CA ILE A 5 -5.48 -17.54 -31.62
C ILE A 5 -5.69 -16.08 -32.04
N THR A 6 -6.60 -15.85 -32.99
CA THR A 6 -6.92 -14.49 -33.43
C THR A 6 -7.58 -13.68 -32.32
N GLU A 7 -8.50 -14.26 -31.56
CA GLU A 7 -9.14 -13.63 -30.40
C GLU A 7 -8.11 -13.37 -29.28
N LEU A 8 -7.24 -14.34 -29.01
CA LEU A 8 -6.15 -14.18 -28.06
C LEU A 8 -5.20 -13.02 -28.45
N LYS A 9 -4.78 -12.96 -29.72
CA LYS A 9 -3.94 -11.87 -30.21
C LYS A 9 -4.61 -10.51 -30.04
N LYS A 10 -5.89 -10.41 -30.41
CA LYS A 10 -6.67 -9.18 -30.25
C LYS A 10 -6.75 -8.75 -28.79
N TYR A 11 -6.96 -9.69 -27.87
CA TYR A 11 -6.93 -9.39 -26.43
C TYR A 11 -5.55 -8.89 -25.99
N LEU A 12 -4.48 -9.58 -26.41
CA LEU A 12 -3.10 -9.18 -26.08
C LEU A 12 -2.74 -7.81 -26.67
N GLU A 13 -3.23 -7.45 -27.84
CA GLU A 13 -3.08 -6.11 -28.43
C GLU A 13 -3.80 -5.05 -27.58
N THR A 14 -4.99 -5.37 -27.07
CA THR A 14 -5.70 -4.50 -26.12
C THR A 14 -4.89 -4.28 -24.85
N VAL A 15 -4.35 -5.35 -24.26
CA VAL A 15 -3.46 -5.25 -23.08
C VAL A 15 -2.18 -4.49 -23.40
N ALA A 16 -1.59 -4.71 -24.59
CA ALA A 16 -0.37 -4.01 -25.03
C ALA A 16 -0.57 -2.51 -25.27
N SER A 17 -1.78 -2.06 -25.53
CA SER A 17 -2.13 -0.64 -25.70
C SER A 17 -2.77 -0.02 -24.48
N PHE A 18 -3.05 -0.82 -23.43
CA PHE A 18 -3.67 -0.34 -22.21
C PHE A 18 -2.75 0.65 -21.48
N SER A 19 -3.33 1.73 -21.01
CA SER A 19 -2.69 2.67 -20.09
C SER A 19 -3.67 3.16 -19.06
N LEU A 20 -3.20 3.22 -17.81
CA LEU A 20 -3.97 3.87 -16.76
C LEU A 20 -4.06 5.38 -17.02
N PRO A 21 -5.19 6.02 -16.65
CA PRO A 21 -5.32 7.47 -16.76
C PRO A 21 -4.23 8.15 -15.94
N GLN A 22 -3.66 9.21 -16.47
CA GLN A 22 -2.70 10.03 -15.72
C GLN A 22 -3.40 10.70 -14.54
N TYR A 23 -2.64 11.07 -13.50
CA TYR A 23 -3.22 11.71 -12.33
C TYR A 23 -4.11 12.92 -12.67
N LYS A 24 -3.70 13.76 -13.62
CA LYS A 24 -4.49 14.92 -14.10
C LYS A 24 -5.84 14.54 -14.73
N GLU A 25 -5.93 13.32 -15.28
CA GLU A 25 -7.11 12.78 -15.98
C GLU A 25 -8.10 12.11 -15.03
N LEU A 26 -7.67 11.78 -13.81
CA LEU A 26 -8.57 11.32 -12.76
C LEU A 26 -9.63 12.39 -12.44
N PRO A 27 -10.84 12.00 -12.00
CA PRO A 27 -11.92 12.92 -11.69
C PRO A 27 -11.46 14.07 -10.80
N GLY A 28 -11.61 15.31 -11.28
CA GLY A 28 -11.22 16.52 -10.54
C GLY A 28 -12.19 16.92 -9.43
N VAL A 29 -13.35 16.25 -9.35
CA VAL A 29 -14.39 16.43 -8.34
C VAL A 29 -14.50 15.17 -7.49
N GLU A 30 -14.92 15.32 -6.23
CA GLU A 30 -15.17 14.20 -5.34
C GLU A 30 -16.36 13.38 -5.82
N LEU A 31 -16.25 12.05 -5.85
CA LEU A 31 -17.25 11.12 -6.35
C LEU A 31 -17.92 10.34 -5.21
N TYR A 32 -19.22 10.06 -5.34
CA TYR A 32 -19.91 9.09 -4.50
C TYR A 32 -19.50 7.65 -4.85
N MET A 33 -19.70 6.71 -3.92
CA MET A 33 -19.33 5.30 -4.06
C MET A 33 -19.71 4.71 -5.42
N GLU A 34 -20.95 4.86 -5.84
CA GLU A 34 -21.43 4.30 -7.11
C GLU A 34 -20.70 4.87 -8.33
N GLN A 35 -20.37 6.17 -8.29
CA GLN A 35 -19.60 6.82 -9.35
C GLN A 35 -18.15 6.34 -9.37
N VAL A 36 -17.54 6.13 -8.19
CA VAL A 36 -16.19 5.55 -8.07
C VAL A 36 -16.17 4.14 -8.66
N LEU A 37 -17.14 3.28 -8.30
CA LEU A 37 -17.22 1.93 -8.83
C LEU A 37 -17.38 1.93 -10.36
N LYS A 38 -18.29 2.75 -10.88
CA LYS A 38 -18.49 2.88 -12.31
C LYS A 38 -17.24 3.35 -13.06
N TYR A 39 -16.55 4.36 -12.48
CA TYR A 39 -15.34 4.91 -13.08
C TYR A 39 -14.20 3.88 -13.11
N ILE A 40 -13.90 3.24 -11.96
CA ILE A 40 -12.78 2.30 -11.86
C ILE A 40 -13.07 1.03 -12.68
N ASN A 41 -14.25 0.43 -12.54
CA ASN A 41 -14.60 -0.76 -13.31
C ASN A 41 -14.59 -0.49 -14.81
N GLY A 42 -15.13 0.66 -15.25
CA GLY A 42 -15.10 1.04 -16.67
C GLY A 42 -13.68 1.31 -17.20
N THR A 43 -12.78 1.85 -16.36
CA THR A 43 -11.37 2.06 -16.75
C THR A 43 -10.63 0.73 -16.90
N LEU A 44 -10.92 -0.26 -16.05
CA LEU A 44 -10.23 -1.55 -16.01
C LEU A 44 -10.92 -2.65 -16.81
N ASP A 45 -12.06 -2.38 -17.42
CA ASP A 45 -12.91 -3.36 -18.13
C ASP A 45 -12.14 -4.16 -19.18
N SER A 46 -11.27 -3.50 -19.93
CA SER A 46 -10.46 -4.13 -20.98
C SER A 46 -9.42 -5.14 -20.47
N LEU A 47 -9.12 -5.17 -19.17
CA LEU A 47 -8.20 -6.11 -18.53
C LEU A 47 -8.93 -7.34 -17.96
N THR A 48 -10.25 -7.34 -17.89
CA THR A 48 -11.05 -8.45 -17.36
C THR A 48 -11.38 -9.46 -18.45
N LEU A 49 -11.21 -10.76 -18.16
CA LEU A 49 -11.60 -11.83 -19.07
C LEU A 49 -13.09 -12.21 -18.93
N ASP A 50 -13.65 -12.08 -17.71
CA ASP A 50 -14.95 -12.65 -17.35
C ASP A 50 -16.03 -11.61 -17.05
N GLN A 51 -15.90 -10.37 -17.49
CA GLN A 51 -16.85 -9.27 -17.22
C GLN A 51 -17.20 -9.08 -15.72
N GLU A 52 -16.40 -9.61 -14.83
CA GLU A 52 -16.58 -9.42 -13.39
C GLU A 52 -16.10 -8.02 -12.97
N ASN A 53 -16.85 -7.41 -12.04
CA ASN A 53 -16.45 -6.14 -11.48
C ASN A 53 -15.13 -6.26 -10.69
N MET A 54 -14.11 -5.55 -11.14
CA MET A 54 -12.82 -5.48 -10.44
C MET A 54 -12.94 -4.90 -9.04
N LEU A 55 -13.89 -4.00 -8.81
CA LEU A 55 -14.15 -3.32 -7.56
C LEU A 55 -15.63 -3.37 -7.18
N THR A 56 -15.92 -3.70 -5.92
CA THR A 56 -17.27 -3.66 -5.32
C THR A 56 -17.31 -2.75 -4.11
N SER A 57 -18.49 -2.29 -3.72
CA SER A 57 -18.68 -1.47 -2.52
C SER A 57 -18.23 -2.18 -1.25
N PHE A 58 -18.43 -3.50 -1.18
CA PHE A 58 -17.95 -4.33 -0.08
C PHE A 58 -16.42 -4.28 0.05
N MET A 59 -15.69 -4.38 -1.07
CA MET A 59 -14.23 -4.29 -1.11
C MET A 59 -13.75 -2.91 -0.64
N VAL A 60 -14.33 -1.83 -1.17
CA VAL A 60 -13.97 -0.46 -0.75
C VAL A 60 -14.16 -0.28 0.76
N ASN A 61 -15.30 -0.74 1.30
CA ASN A 61 -15.56 -0.66 2.73
C ASN A 61 -14.52 -1.45 3.56
N ASN A 62 -14.05 -2.59 3.07
CA ASN A 62 -13.00 -3.36 3.72
C ASN A 62 -11.65 -2.63 3.68
N TYR A 63 -11.31 -1.95 2.59
CA TYR A 63 -10.08 -1.16 2.47
C TYR A 63 -10.08 0.04 3.42
N VAL A 64 -11.24 0.71 3.56
CA VAL A 64 -11.42 1.79 4.55
C VAL A 64 -11.30 1.26 5.99
N LYS A 65 -11.94 0.12 6.31
CA LYS A 65 -11.81 -0.52 7.64
C LYS A 65 -10.37 -0.92 7.96
N ALA A 66 -9.64 -1.40 6.97
CA ALA A 66 -8.22 -1.76 7.09
C ALA A 66 -7.29 -0.53 7.10
N LYS A 67 -7.82 0.69 7.03
CA LYS A 67 -7.08 1.96 6.97
C LYS A 67 -6.12 2.07 5.77
N MET A 68 -6.34 1.29 4.72
CA MET A 68 -5.62 1.41 3.46
C MET A 68 -6.06 2.64 2.67
N ILE A 69 -7.29 3.06 2.88
CA ILE A 69 -7.91 4.25 2.29
C ILE A 69 -8.54 5.06 3.42
N ASP A 70 -8.34 6.36 3.41
CA ASP A 70 -8.97 7.28 4.35
C ASP A 70 -10.50 7.22 4.27
N LEU A 71 -11.17 7.59 5.36
CA LEU A 71 -12.62 7.70 5.38
C LEU A 71 -13.09 8.74 4.35
N PRO A 72 -14.14 8.45 3.55
CA PRO A 72 -14.68 9.43 2.62
C PRO A 72 -15.31 10.62 3.36
N VAL A 73 -15.05 11.83 2.90
CA VAL A 73 -15.63 13.05 3.46
C VAL A 73 -17.04 13.23 2.89
N LYS A 74 -18.05 13.33 3.75
CA LYS A 74 -19.47 13.43 3.34
C LYS A 74 -19.89 12.36 2.32
N LYS A 75 -19.41 11.12 2.50
CA LYS A 75 -19.63 9.97 1.61
C LYS A 75 -19.02 10.12 0.20
N LYS A 76 -18.11 11.05 0.00
CA LYS A 76 -17.43 11.30 -1.27
C LYS A 76 -15.95 10.95 -1.16
N TYR A 77 -15.42 10.39 -2.23
CA TYR A 77 -14.03 9.97 -2.39
C TYR A 77 -13.27 11.01 -3.21
N SER A 78 -12.10 11.38 -2.73
CA SER A 78 -11.20 12.32 -3.38
C SER A 78 -10.48 11.66 -4.57
N LYS A 79 -9.84 12.49 -5.38
CA LYS A 79 -8.98 12.08 -6.49
C LYS A 79 -7.88 11.10 -6.06
N ASP A 80 -7.23 11.38 -4.93
CA ASP A 80 -6.19 10.50 -4.37
C ASP A 80 -6.75 9.13 -4.00
N GLN A 81 -7.89 9.11 -3.31
CA GLN A 81 -8.55 7.86 -2.93
C GLN A 81 -8.95 7.02 -4.15
N ILE A 82 -9.37 7.65 -5.25
CA ILE A 82 -9.68 6.98 -6.51
C ILE A 82 -8.41 6.36 -7.10
N GLY A 83 -7.30 7.08 -7.11
CA GLY A 83 -6.00 6.57 -7.57
C GLY A 83 -5.53 5.36 -6.75
N TYR A 84 -5.60 5.45 -5.43
CA TYR A 84 -5.26 4.32 -4.55
C TYR A 84 -6.17 3.10 -4.74
N LEU A 85 -7.49 3.31 -4.89
CA LEU A 85 -8.42 2.22 -5.17
C LEU A 85 -8.09 1.51 -6.48
N MET A 86 -7.68 2.25 -7.50
CA MET A 86 -7.28 1.69 -8.80
C MET A 86 -6.01 0.83 -8.65
N ALA A 87 -5.00 1.31 -7.92
CA ALA A 87 -3.79 0.57 -7.62
C ALA A 87 -4.09 -0.73 -6.86
N ILE A 88 -4.91 -0.65 -5.81
CA ILE A 88 -5.32 -1.82 -5.02
C ILE A 88 -6.03 -2.85 -5.89
N CYS A 89 -6.93 -2.42 -6.79
CA CYS A 89 -7.65 -3.32 -7.69
C CYS A 89 -6.73 -4.18 -8.54
N LEU A 90 -5.68 -3.60 -9.10
CA LEU A 90 -4.74 -4.32 -9.96
C LEU A 90 -3.78 -5.23 -9.18
N MET A 91 -3.41 -4.82 -7.97
CA MET A 91 -2.45 -5.57 -7.15
C MET A 91 -3.07 -6.61 -6.21
N LYS A 92 -4.38 -6.56 -5.94
CA LYS A 92 -5.06 -7.41 -4.93
C LYS A 92 -4.93 -8.92 -5.16
N SER A 93 -4.69 -9.34 -6.40
CA SER A 93 -4.49 -10.76 -6.75
C SER A 93 -3.07 -11.26 -6.46
N THR A 94 -2.11 -10.37 -6.34
CA THR A 94 -0.69 -10.70 -6.20
C THR A 94 -0.12 -10.37 -4.83
N ILE A 95 -0.66 -9.37 -4.15
CA ILE A 95 -0.17 -8.87 -2.86
C ILE A 95 -1.28 -9.01 -1.81
N SER A 96 -0.93 -9.50 -0.60
CA SER A 96 -1.87 -9.58 0.51
C SER A 96 -2.30 -8.18 1.00
N MET A 97 -3.47 -8.08 1.62
CA MET A 97 -3.94 -6.80 2.19
C MET A 97 -2.98 -6.23 3.23
N ALA A 98 -2.33 -7.09 4.02
CA ALA A 98 -1.36 -6.67 5.03
C ALA A 98 -0.08 -6.12 4.40
N ASP A 99 0.40 -6.75 3.30
CA ASP A 99 1.57 -6.30 2.55
C ASP A 99 1.27 -5.00 1.79
N MET A 100 0.08 -4.90 1.22
CA MET A 100 -0.39 -3.68 0.55
C MET A 100 -0.45 -2.51 1.54
N SER A 101 -1.01 -2.72 2.73
CA SER A 101 -1.07 -1.70 3.79
C SER A 101 0.33 -1.23 4.17
N LEU A 102 1.28 -2.17 4.34
CA LEU A 102 2.69 -1.86 4.62
C LEU A 102 3.32 -0.99 3.52
N LEU A 103 3.13 -1.35 2.26
CA LEU A 103 3.69 -0.60 1.12
C LEU A 103 3.09 0.81 1.02
N LEU A 104 1.79 0.96 1.29
CA LEU A 104 1.12 2.27 1.32
C LEU A 104 1.57 3.13 2.51
N GLU A 105 1.90 2.51 3.65
CA GLU A 105 2.46 3.21 4.82
C GLU A 105 3.87 3.72 4.54
N LEU A 106 4.74 2.90 3.94
CA LEU A 106 6.07 3.32 3.50
C LEU A 106 6.02 4.51 2.56
N ASP A 107 5.03 4.53 1.67
CA ASP A 107 4.76 5.63 0.77
C ASP A 107 4.42 6.93 1.50
N SER A 108 3.60 6.87 2.55
CA SER A 108 3.27 8.03 3.37
C SER A 108 4.47 8.62 4.13
N CYS A 109 5.52 7.83 4.36
CA CYS A 109 6.77 8.26 5.02
C CYS A 109 7.69 9.05 4.07
N VAL A 110 7.51 8.91 2.75
CA VAL A 110 8.26 9.67 1.75
C VAL A 110 7.47 10.93 1.42
N SER A 111 8.05 12.13 1.66
CA SER A 111 7.44 13.43 1.36
C SER A 111 7.26 13.67 -0.14
N VAL A 112 6.68 12.71 -0.86
CA VAL A 112 6.40 12.81 -2.30
C VAL A 112 4.94 13.22 -2.49
N ASP A 113 4.70 14.13 -3.42
CA ASP A 113 3.35 14.50 -3.85
C ASP A 113 2.59 13.24 -4.35
N LYS A 114 1.42 12.99 -3.79
CA LYS A 114 0.56 11.84 -4.10
C LYS A 114 0.29 11.70 -5.61
N GLY A 115 0.17 12.81 -6.32
CA GLY A 115 0.00 12.81 -7.76
C GLY A 115 1.23 12.28 -8.51
N ARG A 116 2.43 12.62 -8.06
CA ARG A 116 3.69 12.13 -8.65
C ARG A 116 3.87 10.63 -8.43
N LEU A 117 3.51 10.17 -7.24
CA LEU A 117 3.57 8.76 -6.91
C LEU A 117 2.59 7.93 -7.73
N TYR A 118 1.33 8.38 -7.81
CA TYR A 118 0.35 7.74 -8.67
C TYR A 118 0.83 7.69 -10.13
N ALA A 119 1.38 8.80 -10.65
CA ALA A 119 1.89 8.87 -12.02
C ALA A 119 3.05 7.88 -12.25
N PHE A 120 3.97 7.76 -11.29
CA PHE A 120 5.05 6.78 -11.35
C PHE A 120 4.51 5.34 -11.37
N TRP A 121 3.59 5.01 -10.44
CA TRP A 121 2.97 3.70 -10.38
C TRP A 121 2.18 3.38 -11.66
N ALA A 122 1.34 4.28 -12.14
CA ALA A 122 0.53 4.08 -13.35
C ALA A 122 1.41 3.89 -14.60
N SER A 123 2.52 4.63 -14.70
CA SER A 123 3.49 4.46 -15.78
C SER A 123 4.19 3.11 -15.72
N MET A 124 4.59 2.67 -14.55
CA MET A 124 5.26 1.38 -14.34
C MET A 124 4.30 0.22 -14.67
N GLU A 125 3.06 0.26 -14.18
CA GLU A 125 2.03 -0.76 -14.46
C GLU A 125 1.77 -0.88 -15.97
N SER A 126 1.51 0.23 -16.63
CA SER A 126 1.27 0.27 -18.07
C SER A 126 2.48 -0.23 -18.88
N SER A 127 3.69 0.11 -18.47
CA SER A 127 4.92 -0.33 -19.14
C SER A 127 5.12 -1.84 -19.02
N ILE A 128 4.92 -2.41 -17.84
CA ILE A 128 5.09 -3.86 -17.58
C ILE A 128 4.05 -4.66 -18.36
N LEU A 129 2.78 -4.24 -18.35
CA LEU A 129 1.71 -4.88 -19.12
C LEU A 129 1.99 -4.86 -20.61
N ASN A 130 2.35 -3.69 -21.14
CA ASN A 130 2.66 -3.49 -22.56
C ASN A 130 3.85 -4.37 -22.99
N GLU A 131 4.95 -4.35 -22.25
CA GLU A 131 6.14 -5.14 -22.56
C GLU A 131 5.85 -6.65 -22.52
N THR A 132 5.11 -7.10 -21.50
CA THR A 132 4.74 -8.52 -21.35
C THR A 132 3.82 -8.98 -22.48
N ALA A 133 2.80 -8.20 -22.82
CA ALA A 133 1.89 -8.51 -23.92
C ALA A 133 2.61 -8.54 -25.28
N LYS A 134 3.43 -7.54 -25.59
CA LYS A 134 4.22 -7.50 -26.85
C LYS A 134 5.19 -8.67 -26.97
N LYS A 135 5.89 -9.02 -25.92
CA LYS A 135 6.78 -10.20 -25.88
C LYS A 135 5.99 -11.48 -26.12
N THR A 136 4.79 -11.57 -25.56
CA THR A 136 3.91 -12.74 -25.73
C THR A 136 3.38 -12.84 -27.16
N ILE A 137 2.92 -11.73 -27.76
CA ILE A 137 2.51 -11.68 -29.17
C ILE A 137 3.64 -12.16 -30.08
N SER A 138 4.85 -11.60 -29.92
CA SER A 138 6.02 -11.97 -30.73
C SER A 138 6.36 -13.47 -30.62
N ARG A 139 6.20 -14.06 -29.42
CA ARG A 139 6.41 -15.52 -29.25
C ARG A 139 5.36 -16.33 -30.02
N ILE A 140 4.08 -15.96 -29.89
CA ILE A 140 2.99 -16.65 -30.63
C ILE A 140 3.22 -16.57 -32.14
N GLU A 141 3.64 -15.40 -32.64
CA GLU A 141 3.92 -15.23 -34.06
C GLU A 141 5.10 -16.07 -34.55
N ASN A 142 6.18 -16.12 -33.79
CA ASN A 142 7.34 -16.93 -34.14
C ASN A 142 6.99 -18.42 -34.21
N PHE A 143 6.20 -18.93 -33.27
CA PHE A 143 5.73 -20.32 -33.33
C PHE A 143 4.81 -20.58 -34.53
N THR A 144 3.90 -19.68 -34.83
CA THR A 144 3.00 -19.84 -35.97
C THR A 144 3.74 -19.76 -37.31
N LYS A 145 4.79 -18.92 -37.40
CA LYS A 145 5.63 -18.84 -38.64
C LYS A 145 6.52 -20.07 -38.81
N SER A 146 7.18 -20.54 -37.73
CA SER A 146 8.04 -21.73 -37.79
C SER A 146 7.26 -22.96 -38.25
N ASN A 147 6.05 -23.17 -37.72
CA ASN A 147 5.19 -24.28 -38.08
C ASN A 147 4.60 -24.14 -39.52
N ALA A 148 4.46 -22.90 -40.01
CA ALA A 148 4.05 -22.67 -41.41
C ALA A 148 5.17 -22.96 -42.43
N SER A 149 6.43 -22.85 -42.03
CA SER A 149 7.61 -23.10 -42.90
C SER A 149 7.84 -24.61 -43.15
N GLU A 150 7.40 -25.47 -42.23
CA GLU A 150 7.45 -26.93 -42.36
C GLU A 150 6.26 -27.49 -43.17
N LYS A 151 5.81 -26.78 -44.23
CA LYS A 151 4.68 -27.13 -45.07
C LYS A 151 4.70 -28.50 -45.79
N GLY A 152 5.67 -29.38 -45.45
CA GLY A 152 5.72 -30.76 -45.95
C GLY A 152 4.88 -31.78 -45.17
N LYS A 153 4.41 -31.46 -43.97
CA LYS A 153 3.61 -32.37 -43.10
C LYS A 153 2.24 -31.74 -42.77
N LYS A 154 1.36 -31.63 -43.74
CA LYS A 154 -0.07 -31.42 -43.50
C LYS A 154 -0.68 -32.67 -42.89
N GLY A 155 -0.81 -32.71 -41.55
CA GLY A 155 -1.45 -33.79 -40.82
C GLY A 155 -2.00 -33.25 -39.47
N LYS A 156 -2.79 -34.03 -38.77
CA LYS A 156 -3.41 -33.78 -37.45
C LYS A 156 -2.47 -33.22 -36.40
N ASN A 157 -1.16 -33.30 -36.57
CA ASN A 157 -0.12 -32.86 -35.62
C ASN A 157 0.02 -31.32 -35.52
N HIS A 158 -0.37 -30.55 -36.55
CA HIS A 158 -0.14 -29.08 -36.52
C HIS A 158 -0.96 -28.35 -35.44
N GLU A 159 -2.23 -28.71 -35.25
CA GLU A 159 -3.05 -28.13 -34.18
C GLU A 159 -2.57 -28.52 -32.81
N GLU A 160 -2.08 -29.76 -32.64
CA GLU A 160 -1.51 -30.27 -31.39
C GLU A 160 -0.22 -29.54 -31.06
N ASP A 161 0.66 -29.30 -32.02
CA ASP A 161 1.91 -28.54 -31.87
C ASP A 161 1.63 -27.08 -31.47
N VAL A 162 0.62 -26.45 -32.04
CA VAL A 162 0.22 -25.10 -31.68
C VAL A 162 -0.36 -25.04 -30.25
N ARG A 163 -1.20 -26.02 -29.88
CA ARG A 163 -1.71 -26.11 -28.48
C ARG A 163 -0.59 -26.31 -27.49
N ALA A 164 0.36 -27.20 -27.76
CA ALA A 164 1.52 -27.43 -26.91
C ALA A 164 2.36 -26.17 -26.78
N SER A 165 2.59 -25.42 -27.85
CA SER A 165 3.35 -24.17 -27.83
C SER A 165 2.68 -23.09 -27.00
N LEU A 166 1.35 -22.93 -27.13
CA LEU A 166 0.58 -21.99 -26.29
C LEU A 166 0.63 -22.41 -24.81
N GLY A 167 0.54 -23.73 -24.54
CA GLY A 167 0.69 -24.28 -23.19
C GLY A 167 2.06 -23.95 -22.57
N LEU A 168 3.15 -24.06 -23.34
CA LEU A 168 4.48 -23.69 -22.88
C LEU A 168 4.64 -22.18 -22.63
N ILE A 169 4.02 -21.33 -23.46
CA ILE A 169 4.00 -19.90 -23.22
C ILE A 169 3.27 -19.57 -21.92
N ALA A 170 2.08 -20.16 -21.72
CA ALA A 170 1.30 -19.96 -20.47
C ALA A 170 2.06 -20.46 -19.25
N LEU A 171 2.68 -21.64 -19.32
CA LEU A 171 3.50 -22.21 -18.24
C LEU A 171 4.68 -21.28 -17.89
N ARG A 172 5.36 -20.74 -18.90
CA ARG A 172 6.46 -19.80 -18.72
C ARG A 172 6.00 -18.55 -17.97
N LEU A 173 4.86 -17.97 -18.36
CA LEU A 173 4.30 -16.78 -17.70
C LEU A 173 3.92 -17.08 -16.25
N ALA A 174 3.34 -18.25 -15.97
CA ALA A 174 3.01 -18.68 -14.62
C ALA A 174 4.26 -18.85 -13.74
N ILE A 175 5.31 -19.49 -14.24
CA ILE A 175 6.59 -19.66 -13.54
C ILE A 175 7.23 -18.27 -13.27
N GLN A 176 7.20 -17.37 -14.24
CA GLN A 176 7.72 -16.01 -14.07
C GLN A 176 6.94 -15.23 -13.01
N SER A 177 5.62 -15.36 -13.00
CA SER A 177 4.76 -14.75 -11.98
C SER A 177 5.10 -15.27 -10.58
N GLN A 178 5.27 -16.59 -10.43
CA GLN A 178 5.67 -17.21 -9.16
C GLN A 178 7.04 -16.71 -8.69
N ALA A 179 8.03 -16.66 -9.60
CA ALA A 179 9.37 -16.17 -9.26
C ALA A 179 9.35 -14.70 -8.81
N ASN A 180 8.63 -13.84 -9.54
CA ASN A 180 8.46 -12.44 -9.16
C ASN A 180 7.77 -12.29 -7.81
N LYS A 181 6.74 -13.11 -7.55
CA LYS A 181 6.04 -13.12 -6.25
C LYS A 181 6.97 -13.48 -5.10
N LEU A 182 7.77 -14.55 -5.24
CA LEU A 182 8.72 -14.98 -4.20
C LEU A 182 9.75 -13.88 -3.87
N ILE A 183 10.28 -13.22 -4.88
CA ILE A 183 11.24 -12.13 -4.69
C ILE A 183 10.56 -10.92 -4.03
N SER A 184 9.37 -10.54 -4.49
CA SER A 184 8.58 -9.46 -3.91
C SER A 184 8.27 -9.73 -2.43
N ASP A 185 7.80 -10.93 -2.10
CA ASP A 185 7.49 -11.33 -0.73
C ASP A 185 8.74 -11.26 0.17
N SER A 186 9.91 -11.64 -0.35
CA SER A 186 11.18 -11.54 0.38
C SER A 186 11.56 -10.10 0.70
N ILE A 187 11.38 -9.19 -0.26
CA ILE A 187 11.64 -7.76 -0.05
C ILE A 187 10.65 -7.18 0.97
N ILE A 188 9.36 -7.50 0.85
CA ILE A 188 8.32 -7.04 1.77
C ILE A 188 8.59 -7.57 3.19
N ALA A 189 9.02 -8.82 3.33
CA ALA A 189 9.39 -9.40 4.62
C ALA A 189 10.57 -8.66 5.27
N ALA A 190 11.59 -8.29 4.49
CA ALA A 190 12.73 -7.51 4.98
C ALA A 190 12.30 -6.10 5.44
N LEU A 191 11.46 -5.41 4.67
CA LEU A 191 10.91 -4.10 5.02
C LEU A 191 10.08 -4.17 6.31
N ARG A 192 9.24 -5.20 6.44
CA ARG A 192 8.44 -5.43 7.65
C ARG A 192 9.32 -5.63 8.89
N ALA A 193 10.40 -6.40 8.77
CA ALA A 193 11.33 -6.64 9.87
C ALA A 193 12.02 -5.36 10.32
N ASP A 194 12.41 -4.49 9.40
CA ASP A 194 13.03 -3.20 9.66
C ASP A 194 12.07 -2.25 10.39
N MET A 195 10.85 -2.09 9.89
CA MET A 195 9.82 -1.26 10.51
C MET A 195 9.47 -1.71 11.94
N HIS A 196 9.34 -3.03 12.17
CA HIS A 196 9.11 -3.54 13.52
C HIS A 196 10.30 -3.34 14.44
N GLY A 197 11.53 -3.36 13.92
CA GLY A 197 12.73 -2.99 14.66
C GLY A 197 12.70 -1.54 15.14
N ASP A 198 12.32 -0.63 14.27
CA ASP A 198 12.23 0.79 14.58
C ASP A 198 11.06 1.13 15.51
N GLU A 199 9.91 0.48 15.38
CA GLU A 199 8.82 0.64 16.36
C GLU A 199 9.21 0.18 17.77
N LYS A 200 9.93 -0.94 17.87
CA LYS A 200 10.43 -1.41 19.17
C LYS A 200 11.42 -0.42 19.79
N LYS A 201 12.33 0.14 18.99
CA LYS A 201 13.26 1.18 19.43
C LYS A 201 12.53 2.44 19.87
N LYS A 202 11.56 2.94 19.09
CA LYS A 202 10.75 4.11 19.46
C LYS A 202 9.99 3.90 20.76
N LYS A 203 9.33 2.74 20.92
CA LYS A 203 8.61 2.41 22.17
C LYS A 203 9.54 2.30 23.38
N ALA A 204 10.76 1.78 23.20
CA ALA A 204 11.76 1.73 24.25
C ALA A 204 12.21 3.13 24.69
N VAL A 205 12.52 4.02 23.74
CA VAL A 205 12.90 5.42 24.02
C VAL A 205 11.76 6.18 24.69
N GLU A 206 10.51 6.01 24.23
CA GLU A 206 9.35 6.63 24.86
C GLU A 206 9.12 6.13 26.31
N ALA A 207 9.35 4.85 26.55
CA ALA A 207 9.25 4.26 27.89
C ALA A 207 10.33 4.83 28.82
N GLU A 208 11.59 4.90 28.37
CA GLU A 208 12.68 5.51 29.13
C GLU A 208 12.41 7.00 29.44
N GLN A 209 11.89 7.75 28.46
CA GLN A 209 11.53 9.16 28.67
C GLN A 209 10.41 9.33 29.71
N LYS A 210 9.40 8.46 29.68
CA LYS A 210 8.31 8.47 30.67
C LYS A 210 8.82 8.13 32.07
N GLU A 211 9.71 7.14 32.20
CA GLU A 211 10.34 6.81 33.49
C GLU A 211 11.21 7.94 34.01
N ALA A 212 12.01 8.55 33.14
CA ALA A 212 12.84 9.72 33.54
C ALA A 212 11.99 10.89 34.04
N ASN A 213 10.90 11.22 33.33
CA ASN A 213 9.96 12.27 33.74
C ASN A 213 9.29 11.93 35.06
N HIS A 214 8.84 10.69 35.25
CA HIS A 214 8.22 10.26 36.50
C HIS A 214 9.22 10.31 37.70
N ARG A 215 10.48 9.98 37.45
CA ARG A 215 11.56 10.08 38.44
C ARG A 215 11.82 11.53 38.79
N ALA A 216 11.91 12.43 37.81
CA ALA A 216 12.09 13.86 38.04
C ALA A 216 10.93 14.47 38.84
N GLU A 217 9.68 14.10 38.55
CA GLU A 217 8.52 14.56 39.35
C GLU A 217 8.54 14.05 40.80
N ARG A 218 8.97 12.81 41.04
CA ARG A 218 9.12 12.26 42.39
C ARG A 218 10.20 12.97 43.17
N ASP A 219 11.31 13.29 42.53
CA ASP A 219 12.42 13.96 43.18
C ASP A 219 12.06 15.43 43.46
N ALA A 220 11.40 16.14 42.56
CA ALA A 220 10.88 17.49 42.80
C ALA A 220 9.84 17.52 43.94
N LYS A 221 8.96 16.52 44.04
CA LYS A 221 8.01 16.40 45.15
C LYS A 221 8.71 16.15 46.51
N LYS A 222 9.79 15.36 46.53
CA LYS A 222 10.60 15.14 47.75
C LYS A 222 11.32 16.40 48.18
N GLU A 223 11.89 17.13 47.24
CA GLU A 223 12.59 18.38 47.50
C GLU A 223 11.64 19.48 48.00
N ALA A 224 10.46 19.61 47.38
CA ALA A 224 9.43 20.53 47.86
C ALA A 224 8.97 20.22 49.30
N LYS A 225 8.83 18.92 49.67
CA LYS A 225 8.51 18.52 51.07
C LYS A 225 9.63 18.83 52.02
N ARG A 226 10.90 18.66 51.63
CA ARG A 226 12.06 19.04 52.49
C ARG A 226 12.09 20.52 52.73
N LEU A 227 11.93 21.35 51.71
CA LEU A 227 11.90 22.82 51.82
C LEU A 227 10.72 23.31 52.64
N ALA A 228 9.55 22.68 52.54
CA ALA A 228 8.40 23.02 53.39
C ALA A 228 8.65 22.68 54.86
N ALA A 229 9.22 21.51 55.16
CA ALA A 229 9.59 21.12 56.53
C ALA A 229 10.67 22.01 57.13
N GLU A 230 11.65 22.45 56.34
CA GLU A 230 12.69 23.38 56.78
C GLU A 230 12.14 24.77 57.11
N LYS A 231 11.20 25.28 56.31
CA LYS A 231 10.47 26.53 56.57
C LYS A 231 9.63 26.46 57.84
N GLU A 232 8.92 25.35 58.07
CA GLU A 232 8.18 25.15 59.33
C GLU A 232 9.08 25.08 60.56
N ALA A 233 10.23 24.41 60.41
CA ALA A 233 11.21 24.31 61.52
C ALA A 233 11.81 25.69 61.84
N LYS A 234 12.10 26.54 60.84
CA LYS A 234 12.57 27.92 61.06
C LYS A 234 11.51 28.79 61.74
N ALA A 235 10.24 28.70 61.25
CA ALA A 235 9.13 29.47 61.86
C ALA A 235 8.84 29.05 63.32
N LYS A 236 9.04 27.77 63.67
CA LYS A 236 8.90 27.31 65.09
C LYS A 236 10.05 27.76 65.96
N LYS A 237 11.26 27.97 65.46
CA LYS A 237 12.39 28.55 66.22
C LYS A 237 12.20 30.03 66.51
N GLU A 238 11.75 30.80 65.47
CA GLU A 238 11.49 32.26 65.66
C GLU A 238 10.38 32.55 66.68
N LYS A 239 9.34 31.69 66.75
CA LYS A 239 8.28 31.82 67.76
C LYS A 239 8.72 31.49 69.18
N LYS A 240 9.85 30.79 69.41
CA LYS A 240 10.39 30.48 70.72
C LYS A 240 11.37 31.55 71.24
N GLU A 241 11.89 32.43 70.43
CA GLU A 241 12.86 33.48 70.75
C GLU A 241 12.26 34.87 71.01
N THR A 242 10.94 35.05 70.94
CA THR A 242 10.27 36.29 71.31
C THR A 242 10.10 36.33 72.81
N PRO A 243 10.82 37.24 73.58
CA PRO A 243 10.69 37.35 75.04
C PRO A 243 9.33 37.97 75.36
N VAL A 244 8.62 37.31 76.29
CA VAL A 244 7.42 37.85 76.96
C VAL A 244 7.84 39.10 77.76
N LYS A 245 7.53 40.30 77.28
CA LYS A 245 7.55 41.50 78.04
C LYS A 245 6.49 41.40 79.15
N LYS A 246 6.96 41.20 80.44
CA LYS A 246 6.14 41.39 81.62
C LYS A 246 5.69 42.85 81.65
N GLY A 247 4.42 43.09 81.61
CA GLY A 247 3.85 44.38 81.91
C GLY A 247 3.95 44.64 83.43
N ASP A 248 4.63 45.68 83.78
CA ASP A 248 4.53 46.27 85.17
C ASP A 248 3.26 47.12 85.21
N LYS A 249 2.48 46.81 86.24
CA LYS A 249 1.41 47.67 86.70
C LYS A 249 2.01 48.81 87.56
N LYS A 250 1.69 50.02 87.29
CA LYS A 250 1.27 51.06 88.24
C LYS A 250 0.31 52.03 87.60
#